data_5fa8145399278be64c62f7823784c31c
#
_entry.id   5fa8145399278be64c62f7823784c31c
#
_cell.length_a   1.000
_cell.length_b   1.000
_cell.length_c   1.000
_cell.angle_alpha   90.00
_cell.angle_beta   90.00
_cell.angle_gamma   90.00
#
_symmetry.space_group_name_H-M   'P 1'
#
loop_
_entity.id
_entity.type
_entity.pdbx_description
1 polymer ?
#
loop_
_entity_poly.entity_id
_entity_poly.type
_entity_poly.pdbx_seq_one_letter_code
_entity_poly.pdbx_strand_id
1 'polypeptide(L)'
;MKRALSIVGLLAMISCSQAWCQETIFTLLKKKSRLADEYYQHKNYQAAVSIYEKLYKRDPLSTTLPVKIARSYYFLKEYKKAISAFESKRNHPDETTEDLFYYAESVSATGDYKKAISIYREFLKKKPDDAIITQKIWRLNNIQYLYEDSLHYAVRSISLNTTNGELCAVPYKNGLLYLSNRKEAQIVEKTDGRTGKPFYKTYYAVTVADSIKQNILAYKKATLFGRNLYSGLHAGSMAFYQHQKKMILTSTGQRTKETGLRTLQLFFATEQEGHWEITHSFPFNSNAYSISDPTINEAGTVLYFSSDMKGGFGGKDIYRSYYQNNQWTRPENLGDAINTPYDEAYPFLYKDNTLYFSSNGHPGLGGLDIFKAPRQGKELGEVVNAGYPINTQADEFGITIDSLSTHGYFSSNRNKGGFDDDIFEFDIDLQTYPLEISGWMKYKEFNWSEHSELKVFANAEFFLIDNLRDVIVQHGYTDDTGNFTWTIPYFSKYRIRVVGPENDEHVVSLEIPTSRKMLSKHEVVIVKDAFKAIENQNKK
;
A
#
# COMPACT_ATOMS: atom_id res chain seq x y z
N MET A 1 2.48 -4.49 65.80
CA MET A 1 3.52 -4.76 64.77
C MET A 1 3.01 -5.59 63.60
N LYS A 2 2.19 -6.65 63.73
CA LYS A 2 1.74 -7.48 62.59
C LYS A 2 0.79 -6.80 61.61
N ARG A 3 0.01 -5.78 62.02
CA ARG A 3 -0.90 -5.01 61.10
C ARG A 3 -0.15 -3.94 60.25
N ALA A 4 0.94 -3.42 60.75
CA ALA A 4 1.75 -2.44 60.01
C ALA A 4 2.59 -3.10 58.87
N LEU A 5 3.05 -4.33 59.05
CA LEU A 5 3.74 -5.09 58.01
C LEU A 5 2.82 -5.50 56.84
N SER A 6 1.53 -5.75 57.11
CA SER A 6 0.58 -6.08 56.01
C SER A 6 0.25 -4.86 55.12
N ILE A 7 0.25 -3.65 55.67
CA ILE A 7 -0.03 -2.43 54.93
C ILE A 7 1.22 -2.02 54.10
N VAL A 8 2.44 -2.20 54.63
CA VAL A 8 3.68 -1.95 53.91
C VAL A 8 3.90 -2.99 52.80
N GLY A 9 3.53 -4.26 53.02
CA GLY A 9 3.56 -5.29 52.00
C GLY A 9 2.56 -5.03 50.84
N LEU A 10 1.37 -4.49 51.15
CA LEU A 10 0.40 -4.09 50.13
C LEU A 10 0.85 -2.86 49.34
N LEU A 11 1.49 -1.89 50.00
CA LEU A 11 2.08 -0.71 49.36
C LEU A 11 3.33 -1.06 48.52
N ALA A 12 4.14 -2.04 48.90
CA ALA A 12 5.30 -2.50 48.15
C ALA A 12 4.92 -3.32 46.92
N MET A 13 3.81 -4.08 46.93
CA MET A 13 3.26 -4.72 45.71
C MET A 13 2.64 -3.71 44.74
N ILE A 14 2.20 -2.55 45.22
CA ILE A 14 1.67 -1.46 44.38
C ILE A 14 2.82 -0.71 43.66
N SER A 15 4.04 -0.67 44.22
CA SER A 15 5.17 0.01 43.62
C SER A 15 5.93 -0.79 42.54
N CYS A 16 5.65 -2.08 42.38
CA CYS A 16 6.36 -2.94 41.43
C CYS A 16 5.74 -3.02 40.03
N SER A 17 4.66 -2.28 39.76
CA SER A 17 4.03 -2.22 38.44
C SER A 17 3.76 -0.78 37.98
N GLN A 18 4.86 -0.02 37.82
CA GLN A 18 4.79 1.43 37.53
C GLN A 18 4.10 1.84 36.21
N ALA A 19 3.59 0.92 35.39
CA ALA A 19 2.78 1.26 34.22
C ALA A 19 1.28 0.96 34.40
N TRP A 20 0.90 0.07 35.30
CA TRP A 20 -0.50 -0.39 35.47
C TRP A 20 -1.20 0.18 36.71
N CYS A 21 -0.46 0.57 37.73
CA CYS A 21 -1.04 0.98 39.00
C CYS A 21 -1.49 2.44 39.09
N GLN A 22 -0.95 3.34 38.27
CA GLN A 22 -1.41 4.74 38.26
C GLN A 22 -2.76 4.92 37.54
N GLU A 23 -3.13 4.04 36.62
CA GLU A 23 -4.44 4.11 35.97
C GLU A 23 -5.59 3.67 36.87
N THR A 24 -5.40 2.70 37.76
CA THR A 24 -6.51 2.04 38.49
C THR A 24 -7.21 2.89 39.55
N ILE A 25 -6.53 3.74 40.28
CA ILE A 25 -7.16 4.53 41.36
C ILE A 25 -7.78 5.82 40.80
N PHE A 26 -7.12 6.50 39.89
CA PHE A 26 -7.66 7.73 39.27
C PHE A 26 -8.81 7.42 38.27
N THR A 27 -8.82 6.27 37.61
CA THR A 27 -9.87 5.87 36.68
C THR A 27 -11.18 5.53 37.39
N LEU A 28 -11.15 5.06 38.65
CA LEU A 28 -12.35 4.83 39.47
C LEU A 28 -13.09 6.12 39.81
N LEU A 29 -12.41 7.27 39.83
CA LEU A 29 -12.99 8.57 40.17
C LEU A 29 -13.58 9.32 38.98
N LYS A 30 -13.26 8.93 37.74
CA LYS A 30 -13.76 9.57 36.50
C LYS A 30 -15.13 9.00 36.12
N LYS A 31 -16.02 9.86 35.62
CA LYS A 31 -17.23 9.37 34.94
C LYS A 31 -16.80 8.50 33.75
N LYS A 32 -17.35 7.29 33.63
CA LYS A 32 -17.00 6.31 32.60
C LYS A 32 -17.01 6.87 31.16
N SER A 33 -17.96 7.78 30.89
CA SER A 33 -18.00 8.46 29.57
C SER A 33 -16.75 9.29 29.32
N ARG A 34 -16.32 10.11 30.29
CA ARG A 34 -15.12 10.94 30.16
C ARG A 34 -13.85 10.09 30.01
N LEU A 35 -13.79 8.97 30.73
CA LEU A 35 -12.67 8.03 30.59
C LEU A 35 -12.60 7.42 29.18
N ALA A 36 -13.74 7.03 28.60
CA ALA A 36 -13.79 6.52 27.24
C ALA A 36 -13.38 7.59 26.22
N ASP A 37 -13.81 8.84 26.41
CA ASP A 37 -13.41 9.96 25.55
C ASP A 37 -11.90 10.25 25.65
N GLU A 38 -11.31 10.16 26.86
CA GLU A 38 -9.87 10.27 27.04
C GLU A 38 -9.10 9.13 26.34
N TYR A 39 -9.56 7.89 26.46
CA TYR A 39 -8.97 6.77 25.70
C TYR A 39 -9.05 6.98 24.20
N TYR A 40 -10.19 7.45 23.70
CA TYR A 40 -10.39 7.75 22.29
C TYR A 40 -9.41 8.84 21.80
N GLN A 41 -9.28 9.93 22.54
CA GLN A 41 -8.35 11.03 22.22
C GLN A 41 -6.89 10.58 22.22
N HIS A 42 -6.53 9.63 23.09
CA HIS A 42 -5.20 9.02 23.12
C HIS A 42 -5.06 7.85 22.15
N LYS A 43 -6.00 7.71 21.19
CA LYS A 43 -6.01 6.64 20.18
C LYS A 43 -6.06 5.22 20.76
N ASN A 44 -6.45 5.07 22.03
CA ASN A 44 -6.69 3.77 22.67
C ASN A 44 -8.12 3.30 22.35
N TYR A 45 -8.36 2.99 21.09
CA TYR A 45 -9.69 2.69 20.55
C TYR A 45 -10.30 1.43 21.13
N GLN A 46 -9.49 0.41 21.45
CA GLN A 46 -9.96 -0.83 22.04
C GLN A 46 -10.54 -0.61 23.45
N ALA A 47 -9.85 0.17 24.28
CA ALA A 47 -10.36 0.52 25.60
C ALA A 47 -11.59 1.44 25.53
N ALA A 48 -11.56 2.42 24.62
CA ALA A 48 -12.67 3.34 24.40
C ALA A 48 -13.94 2.61 23.98
N VAL A 49 -13.89 1.76 22.94
CA VAL A 49 -15.07 1.04 22.44
C VAL A 49 -15.68 0.11 23.48
N SER A 50 -14.83 -0.58 24.26
CA SER A 50 -15.29 -1.46 25.33
C SER A 50 -16.11 -0.73 26.40
N ILE A 51 -15.82 0.54 26.66
CA ILE A 51 -16.58 1.37 27.59
C ILE A 51 -17.81 1.95 26.92
N TYR A 52 -17.70 2.47 25.69
CA TYR A 52 -18.83 3.01 24.92
C TYR A 52 -19.94 1.97 24.73
N GLU A 53 -19.61 0.72 24.43
CA GLU A 53 -20.59 -0.37 24.30
C GLU A 53 -21.33 -0.64 25.63
N LYS A 54 -20.61 -0.65 26.76
CA LYS A 54 -21.23 -0.81 28.09
C LYS A 54 -22.14 0.37 28.44
N LEU A 55 -21.79 1.58 28.02
CA LEU A 55 -22.62 2.76 28.18
C LEU A 55 -23.87 2.69 27.30
N TYR A 56 -23.71 2.29 26.03
CA TYR A 56 -24.82 2.15 25.09
C TYR A 56 -25.84 1.09 25.50
N LYS A 57 -25.37 -0.03 26.07
CA LYS A 57 -26.29 -1.03 26.67
C LYS A 57 -27.14 -0.48 27.81
N ARG A 58 -26.68 0.57 28.52
CA ARG A 58 -27.41 1.21 29.62
C ARG A 58 -28.29 2.36 29.14
N ASP A 59 -27.91 3.01 28.08
CA ASP A 59 -28.63 4.10 27.43
C ASP A 59 -28.74 3.85 25.93
N PRO A 60 -29.63 2.95 25.48
CA PRO A 60 -29.81 2.63 24.05
C PRO A 60 -30.41 3.79 23.24
N LEU A 61 -30.95 4.82 23.91
CA LEU A 61 -31.49 6.00 23.25
C LEU A 61 -30.44 7.07 22.97
N SER A 62 -29.21 6.88 23.44
CA SER A 62 -28.11 7.80 23.13
C SER A 62 -27.89 7.94 21.64
N THR A 63 -27.84 9.18 21.16
CA THR A 63 -27.59 9.51 19.75
C THR A 63 -26.10 9.58 19.42
N THR A 64 -25.24 9.82 20.41
CA THR A 64 -23.81 10.05 20.21
C THR A 64 -22.96 8.79 20.40
N LEU A 65 -23.38 7.84 21.25
CA LEU A 65 -22.61 6.63 21.54
C LEU A 65 -22.41 5.72 20.33
N PRO A 66 -23.43 5.44 19.49
CA PRO A 66 -23.23 4.61 18.29
C PRO A 66 -22.17 5.17 17.33
N VAL A 67 -22.13 6.49 17.16
CA VAL A 67 -21.12 7.15 16.33
C VAL A 67 -19.71 6.98 16.90
N LYS A 68 -19.54 7.17 18.21
CA LYS A 68 -18.25 6.95 18.90
C LYS A 68 -17.81 5.48 18.81
N ILE A 69 -18.74 4.54 18.93
CA ILE A 69 -18.51 3.10 18.74
C ILE A 69 -18.08 2.84 17.29
N ALA A 70 -18.83 3.35 16.32
CA ALA A 70 -18.55 3.17 14.89
C ALA A 70 -17.17 3.69 14.49
N ARG A 71 -16.83 4.93 14.89
CA ARG A 71 -15.50 5.51 14.65
C ARG A 71 -14.40 4.72 15.34
N SER A 72 -14.61 4.24 16.56
CA SER A 72 -13.63 3.39 17.25
C SER A 72 -13.38 2.09 16.50
N TYR A 73 -14.43 1.43 16.00
CA TYR A 73 -14.32 0.23 15.18
C TYR A 73 -13.67 0.51 13.82
N TYR A 74 -13.93 1.66 13.19
CA TYR A 74 -13.25 2.07 11.98
C TYR A 74 -11.72 2.15 12.19
N PHE A 75 -11.27 2.82 13.25
CA PHE A 75 -9.84 2.93 13.57
C PHE A 75 -9.20 1.60 14.02
N LEU A 76 -10.01 0.65 14.51
CA LEU A 76 -9.61 -0.72 14.77
C LEU A 76 -9.63 -1.61 13.52
N LYS A 77 -10.04 -1.07 12.35
CA LYS A 77 -10.21 -1.80 11.08
C LYS A 77 -11.29 -2.91 11.15
N GLU A 78 -12.16 -2.87 12.15
CA GLU A 78 -13.30 -3.77 12.29
C GLU A 78 -14.51 -3.25 11.50
N TYR A 79 -14.36 -3.13 10.17
CA TYR A 79 -15.28 -2.42 9.29
C TYR A 79 -16.73 -2.92 9.35
N LYS A 80 -16.97 -4.24 9.44
CA LYS A 80 -18.33 -4.77 9.58
C LYS A 80 -19.05 -4.28 10.83
N LYS A 81 -18.32 -4.18 11.97
CA LYS A 81 -18.88 -3.63 13.21
C LYS A 81 -19.09 -2.12 13.10
N ALA A 82 -18.16 -1.41 12.45
CA ALA A 82 -18.30 0.01 12.18
C ALA A 82 -19.56 0.30 11.35
N ILE A 83 -19.76 -0.43 10.25
CA ILE A 83 -20.94 -0.32 9.38
C ILE A 83 -22.22 -0.51 10.18
N SER A 84 -22.32 -1.62 10.94
CA SER A 84 -23.52 -1.89 11.77
C SER A 84 -23.83 -0.77 12.78
N ALA A 85 -22.78 -0.19 13.38
CA ALA A 85 -22.95 0.91 14.33
C ALA A 85 -23.35 2.21 13.64
N PHE A 86 -22.79 2.54 12.45
CA PHE A 86 -23.24 3.68 11.65
C PHE A 86 -24.69 3.51 11.18
N GLU A 87 -25.08 2.34 10.68
CA GLU A 87 -26.44 2.05 10.21
C GLU A 87 -27.49 2.22 11.30
N SER A 88 -27.16 1.94 12.57
CA SER A 88 -28.08 2.14 13.69
C SER A 88 -28.47 3.61 13.92
N LYS A 89 -27.78 4.56 13.27
CA LYS A 89 -27.97 6.01 13.42
C LYS A 89 -28.10 6.76 12.09
N ARG A 90 -28.41 6.03 11.01
CA ARG A 90 -28.62 6.66 9.69
C ARG A 90 -29.78 7.66 9.72
N ASN A 91 -29.58 8.75 8.99
CA ASN A 91 -30.56 9.84 8.83
C ASN A 91 -30.92 10.56 10.14
N HIS A 92 -30.08 10.45 11.17
CA HIS A 92 -30.28 11.26 12.37
C HIS A 92 -29.87 12.72 12.09
N PRO A 93 -30.59 13.76 12.63
CA PRO A 93 -30.26 15.17 12.42
C PRO A 93 -28.82 15.54 12.80
N ASP A 94 -28.22 14.84 13.77
CA ASP A 94 -26.85 15.08 14.25
C ASP A 94 -25.77 14.38 13.40
N GLU A 95 -26.13 13.67 12.32
CA GLU A 95 -25.18 12.98 11.45
C GLU A 95 -24.27 14.00 10.74
N THR A 96 -22.98 13.94 11.03
CA THR A 96 -21.98 14.87 10.48
C THR A 96 -21.43 14.38 9.13
N THR A 97 -20.76 15.26 8.39
CA THR A 97 -20.02 14.85 7.17
C THR A 97 -18.88 13.88 7.49
N GLU A 98 -18.25 14.04 8.65
CA GLU A 98 -17.19 13.12 9.09
C GLU A 98 -17.73 11.70 9.34
N ASP A 99 -18.96 11.56 9.85
CA ASP A 99 -19.61 10.27 10.04
C ASP A 99 -19.91 9.60 8.69
N LEU A 100 -20.42 10.37 7.73
CA LEU A 100 -20.63 9.88 6.37
C LEU A 100 -19.32 9.44 5.71
N PHE A 101 -18.23 10.18 5.94
CA PHE A 101 -16.92 9.80 5.44
C PHE A 101 -16.47 8.45 6.00
N TYR A 102 -16.39 8.29 7.32
CA TYR A 102 -15.96 7.02 7.93
C TYR A 102 -16.90 5.85 7.63
N TYR A 103 -18.19 6.14 7.46
CA TYR A 103 -19.14 5.12 7.03
C TYR A 103 -18.86 4.65 5.60
N ALA A 104 -18.70 5.59 4.65
CA ALA A 104 -18.37 5.28 3.27
C ALA A 104 -17.05 4.52 3.15
N GLU A 105 -16.00 4.96 3.88
CA GLU A 105 -14.70 4.26 3.93
C GLU A 105 -14.85 2.83 4.47
N SER A 106 -15.64 2.65 5.55
CA SER A 106 -15.90 1.31 6.10
C SER A 106 -16.60 0.40 5.09
N VAL A 107 -17.57 0.93 4.35
CA VAL A 107 -18.31 0.18 3.30
C VAL A 107 -17.39 -0.12 2.12
N SER A 108 -16.59 0.85 1.67
CA SER A 108 -15.60 0.66 0.61
C SER A 108 -14.61 -0.46 0.94
N ALA A 109 -14.11 -0.49 2.18
CA ALA A 109 -13.20 -1.51 2.67
C ALA A 109 -13.81 -2.93 2.74
N THR A 110 -15.14 -3.07 2.61
CA THR A 110 -15.81 -4.38 2.48
C THR A 110 -16.10 -4.76 1.03
N GLY A 111 -15.70 -3.93 0.05
CA GLY A 111 -15.90 -4.17 -1.37
C GLY A 111 -17.26 -3.75 -1.92
N ASP A 112 -18.17 -3.20 -1.12
CA ASP A 112 -19.45 -2.69 -1.58
C ASP A 112 -19.32 -1.27 -2.12
N TYR A 113 -18.63 -1.15 -3.25
CA TYR A 113 -18.32 0.14 -3.88
C TYR A 113 -19.58 0.91 -4.31
N LYS A 114 -20.65 0.21 -4.72
CA LYS A 114 -21.91 0.87 -5.09
C LYS A 114 -22.53 1.59 -3.92
N LYS A 115 -22.57 0.94 -2.77
CA LYS A 115 -23.06 1.54 -1.51
C LYS A 115 -22.14 2.65 -1.02
N ALA A 116 -20.82 2.46 -1.07
CA ALA A 116 -19.86 3.50 -0.71
C ALA A 116 -20.06 4.77 -1.55
N ILE A 117 -20.19 4.65 -2.89
CA ILE A 117 -20.47 5.77 -3.79
C ILE A 117 -21.77 6.49 -3.41
N SER A 118 -22.82 5.76 -3.02
CA SER A 118 -24.08 6.39 -2.61
C SER A 118 -23.91 7.25 -1.36
N ILE A 119 -23.12 6.79 -0.38
CA ILE A 119 -22.85 7.51 0.86
C ILE A 119 -21.94 8.72 0.60
N TYR A 120 -20.92 8.59 -0.25
CA TYR A 120 -20.10 9.74 -0.67
C TYR A 120 -20.92 10.82 -1.39
N ARG A 121 -21.91 10.42 -2.21
CA ARG A 121 -22.83 11.39 -2.81
C ARG A 121 -23.70 12.12 -1.76
N GLU A 122 -24.07 11.44 -0.68
CA GLU A 122 -24.74 12.10 0.45
C GLU A 122 -23.83 13.08 1.19
N PHE A 123 -22.54 12.73 1.34
CA PHE A 123 -21.53 13.65 1.85
C PHE A 123 -21.45 14.91 0.99
N LEU A 124 -21.38 14.77 -0.35
CA LEU A 124 -21.31 15.90 -1.30
C LEU A 124 -22.58 16.77 -1.28
N LYS A 125 -23.76 16.26 -0.89
CA LYS A 125 -24.93 17.11 -0.66
C LYS A 125 -24.71 18.12 0.47
N LYS A 126 -23.89 17.77 1.47
CA LYS A 126 -23.52 18.65 2.59
C LYS A 126 -22.27 19.50 2.32
N LYS A 127 -21.37 19.02 1.44
CA LYS A 127 -20.13 19.69 1.00
C LYS A 127 -19.92 19.49 -0.50
N PRO A 128 -20.59 20.28 -1.37
CA PRO A 128 -20.59 20.05 -2.83
C PRO A 128 -19.21 20.15 -3.49
N ASP A 129 -18.33 21.01 -2.97
CA ASP A 129 -17.04 21.33 -3.59
C ASP A 129 -15.88 20.50 -3.02
N ASP A 130 -16.16 19.38 -2.35
CA ASP A 130 -15.12 18.52 -1.82
C ASP A 130 -14.47 17.70 -2.95
N ALA A 131 -13.32 18.18 -3.42
CA ALA A 131 -12.58 17.60 -4.52
C ALA A 131 -12.12 16.16 -4.21
N ILE A 132 -11.80 15.88 -2.95
CA ILE A 132 -11.30 14.56 -2.51
C ILE A 132 -12.40 13.51 -2.64
N ILE A 133 -13.60 13.81 -2.15
CA ILE A 133 -14.73 12.88 -2.23
C ILE A 133 -15.18 12.72 -3.68
N THR A 134 -15.14 13.79 -4.49
CA THR A 134 -15.38 13.72 -5.93
C THR A 134 -14.41 12.76 -6.62
N GLN A 135 -13.12 12.85 -6.30
CA GLN A 135 -12.09 11.96 -6.83
C GLN A 135 -12.31 10.49 -6.36
N LYS A 136 -12.67 10.29 -5.08
CA LYS A 136 -13.00 8.95 -4.57
C LYS A 136 -14.18 8.31 -5.32
N ILE A 137 -15.24 9.06 -5.60
CA ILE A 137 -16.38 8.58 -6.40
C ILE A 137 -15.93 8.22 -7.82
N TRP A 138 -15.16 9.11 -8.47
CA TRP A 138 -14.63 8.86 -9.81
C TRP A 138 -13.81 7.56 -9.83
N ARG A 139 -12.91 7.39 -8.88
CA ARG A 139 -12.08 6.21 -8.72
C ARG A 139 -12.91 4.92 -8.63
N LEU A 140 -13.89 4.90 -7.72
CA LEU A 140 -14.72 3.71 -7.52
C LEU A 140 -15.62 3.38 -8.73
N ASN A 141 -15.97 4.36 -9.54
CA ASN A 141 -16.68 4.15 -10.82
C ASN A 141 -15.77 3.58 -11.92
N ASN A 142 -14.46 3.84 -11.85
CA ASN A 142 -13.47 3.44 -12.87
C ASN A 142 -12.52 2.35 -12.37
N ILE A 143 -12.90 1.61 -11.36
CA ILE A 143 -12.03 0.64 -10.67
C ILE A 143 -11.52 -0.48 -11.59
N GLN A 144 -12.20 -0.75 -12.70
CA GLN A 144 -11.92 -1.88 -13.59
C GLN A 144 -10.52 -1.83 -14.19
N TYR A 145 -9.97 -0.63 -14.49
CA TYR A 145 -8.62 -0.53 -15.02
C TYR A 145 -7.54 -1.07 -14.07
N LEU A 146 -7.83 -1.13 -12.77
CA LEU A 146 -6.90 -1.68 -11.77
C LEU A 146 -6.82 -3.21 -11.78
N TYR A 147 -7.68 -3.88 -12.55
CA TYR A 147 -7.67 -5.33 -12.73
C TYR A 147 -7.01 -5.78 -14.05
N GLU A 148 -6.66 -4.84 -14.93
CA GLU A 148 -6.12 -5.15 -16.27
C GLU A 148 -4.81 -5.95 -16.19
N ASP A 149 -3.94 -5.64 -15.22
CA ASP A 149 -2.65 -6.31 -15.02
C ASP A 149 -2.72 -7.53 -14.08
N SER A 150 -3.92 -8.01 -13.76
CA SER A 150 -4.12 -9.05 -12.73
C SER A 150 -3.40 -10.38 -12.99
N LEU A 151 -3.06 -10.67 -14.24
CA LEU A 151 -2.38 -11.90 -14.63
C LEU A 151 -0.85 -11.84 -14.49
N HIS A 152 -0.29 -10.65 -14.23
CA HIS A 152 1.16 -10.47 -14.07
C HIS A 152 1.70 -10.95 -12.72
N TYR A 153 0.83 -11.06 -11.73
CA TYR A 153 1.24 -11.36 -10.36
C TYR A 153 0.58 -12.64 -9.86
N ALA A 154 1.38 -13.56 -9.38
CA ALA A 154 0.92 -14.71 -8.61
C ALA A 154 1.11 -14.43 -7.13
N VAL A 155 0.04 -14.02 -6.43
CA VAL A 155 0.07 -13.64 -5.01
C VAL A 155 -0.36 -14.81 -4.13
N ARG A 156 0.38 -15.08 -3.05
CA ARG A 156 0.06 -16.11 -2.08
C ARG A 156 0.49 -15.74 -0.66
N SER A 157 -0.22 -16.26 0.32
CA SER A 157 0.11 -16.12 1.74
C SER A 157 1.31 -17.01 2.09
N ILE A 158 2.23 -16.50 2.94
CA ILE A 158 3.40 -17.29 3.36
C ILE A 158 3.11 -18.13 4.61
N SER A 159 3.89 -19.20 4.81
CA SER A 159 3.72 -20.13 5.94
C SER A 159 4.17 -19.56 7.29
N LEU A 160 4.76 -18.37 7.34
CA LEU A 160 5.15 -17.69 8.58
C LEU A 160 4.01 -16.94 9.27
N ASN A 161 2.91 -16.71 8.56
CA ASN A 161 1.72 -16.06 9.11
C ASN A 161 1.10 -16.92 10.22
N THR A 162 0.64 -16.25 11.26
CA THR A 162 0.00 -16.88 12.43
C THR A 162 -1.41 -16.28 12.64
N THR A 163 -2.03 -16.54 13.78
CA THR A 163 -3.28 -15.89 14.19
C THR A 163 -3.06 -14.45 14.68
N ASN A 164 -1.82 -13.98 14.72
CA ASN A 164 -1.44 -12.62 15.10
C ASN A 164 -1.10 -11.79 13.85
N GLY A 165 -0.61 -10.57 14.04
CA GLY A 165 -0.15 -9.74 12.93
C GLY A 165 1.28 -10.06 12.56
N GLU A 166 1.52 -10.25 11.26
CA GLU A 166 2.83 -10.36 10.63
C GLU A 166 2.93 -9.32 9.51
N LEU A 167 4.01 -8.51 9.50
CA LEU A 167 4.13 -7.42 8.54
C LEU A 167 5.59 -7.02 8.23
N CYS A 168 5.77 -6.19 7.18
CA CYS A 168 7.03 -5.58 6.77
C CYS A 168 8.16 -6.60 6.58
N ALA A 169 7.93 -7.56 5.70
CA ALA A 169 8.92 -8.56 5.36
C ALA A 169 10.08 -7.97 4.54
N VAL A 170 11.31 -8.25 4.96
CA VAL A 170 12.53 -7.79 4.30
C VAL A 170 13.47 -8.98 4.08
N PRO A 171 13.87 -9.30 2.84
CA PRO A 171 14.88 -10.30 2.57
C PRO A 171 16.21 -9.97 3.26
N TYR A 172 16.75 -10.93 4.01
CA TYR A 172 18.00 -10.77 4.72
C TYR A 172 18.79 -12.08 4.71
N LYS A 173 20.05 -12.03 4.22
CA LYS A 173 20.90 -13.22 4.04
C LYS A 173 20.12 -14.32 3.29
N ASN A 174 20.01 -15.49 3.89
CA ASN A 174 19.29 -16.65 3.33
C ASN A 174 17.89 -16.83 3.95
N GLY A 175 17.23 -15.74 4.32
CA GLY A 175 15.93 -15.81 4.97
C GLY A 175 15.17 -14.50 4.91
N LEU A 176 14.19 -14.38 5.78
CA LEU A 176 13.26 -13.27 5.86
C LEU A 176 13.23 -12.69 7.26
N LEU A 177 13.44 -11.38 7.37
CA LEU A 177 13.13 -10.60 8.56
C LEU A 177 11.73 -10.03 8.45
N TYR A 178 10.98 -10.01 9.53
CA TYR A 178 9.64 -9.48 9.56
C TYR A 178 9.23 -9.09 10.98
N LEU A 179 8.19 -8.32 11.08
CA LEU A 179 7.60 -7.91 12.36
C LEU A 179 6.44 -8.84 12.71
N SER A 180 6.34 -9.24 13.99
CA SER A 180 5.18 -9.98 14.49
C SER A 180 4.86 -9.58 15.92
N ASN A 181 3.57 -9.50 16.23
CA ASN A 181 3.05 -9.30 17.57
C ASN A 181 2.58 -10.60 18.23
N ARG A 182 3.17 -11.74 17.80
CA ARG A 182 2.88 -13.06 18.40
C ARG A 182 3.22 -13.09 19.88
N LYS A 183 2.41 -13.82 20.62
CA LYS A 183 2.67 -14.04 22.05
C LYS A 183 3.93 -14.86 22.28
N GLU A 184 4.76 -14.41 23.18
CA GLU A 184 5.88 -15.19 23.71
C GLU A 184 5.47 -15.80 25.06
N ALA A 185 6.15 -16.89 25.44
CA ALA A 185 5.99 -17.50 26.75
C ALA A 185 6.63 -16.60 27.84
N GLN A 186 5.99 -15.48 28.17
CA GLN A 186 6.40 -14.56 29.23
C GLN A 186 5.33 -14.49 30.32
N ILE A 187 5.75 -14.32 31.57
CA ILE A 187 4.84 -14.26 32.73
C ILE A 187 3.99 -12.97 32.69
N VAL A 188 4.53 -11.88 32.17
CA VAL A 188 3.82 -10.60 31.99
C VAL A 188 4.11 -10.07 30.59
N GLU A 189 3.06 -9.95 29.78
CA GLU A 189 3.15 -9.39 28.44
C GLU A 189 2.63 -7.95 28.42
N LYS A 190 3.47 -7.04 27.93
CA LYS A 190 3.06 -5.65 27.69
C LYS A 190 2.29 -5.55 26.40
N THR A 191 1.17 -4.85 26.42
CA THR A 191 0.29 -4.64 25.26
C THR A 191 0.27 -3.20 24.80
N ASP A 192 0.07 -3.00 23.50
CA ASP A 192 -0.20 -1.67 22.91
C ASP A 192 -1.60 -1.21 23.35
N GLY A 193 -1.68 -0.03 23.94
CA GLY A 193 -2.95 0.54 24.39
C GLY A 193 -3.95 0.80 23.26
N ARG A 194 -3.50 0.98 22.02
CA ARG A 194 -4.38 1.24 20.86
C ARG A 194 -5.16 0.01 20.44
N THR A 195 -4.52 -1.15 20.45
CA THR A 195 -5.07 -2.40 19.93
C THR A 195 -5.36 -3.43 21.01
N GLY A 196 -4.75 -3.30 22.19
CA GLY A 196 -4.79 -4.32 23.24
C GLY A 196 -3.93 -5.57 22.95
N LYS A 197 -3.14 -5.54 21.87
CA LYS A 197 -2.29 -6.65 21.43
C LYS A 197 -0.84 -6.47 21.89
N PRO A 198 -0.03 -7.55 21.89
CA PRO A 198 1.40 -7.43 22.17
C PRO A 198 2.10 -6.46 21.21
N PHE A 199 3.21 -5.89 21.66
CA PHE A 199 4.06 -5.07 20.80
C PHE A 199 4.73 -5.90 19.71
N TYR A 200 4.85 -5.33 18.51
CA TYR A 200 5.61 -5.93 17.42
C TYR A 200 7.08 -6.07 17.78
N LYS A 201 7.63 -7.23 17.46
CA LYS A 201 9.06 -7.56 17.58
C LYS A 201 9.57 -8.07 16.23
N THR A 202 10.87 -7.99 16.01
CA THR A 202 11.50 -8.50 14.79
C THR A 202 11.84 -9.97 14.93
N TYR A 203 11.46 -10.75 13.92
CA TYR A 203 11.76 -12.17 13.80
C TYR A 203 12.55 -12.45 12.53
N TYR A 204 13.41 -13.46 12.60
CA TYR A 204 14.17 -13.98 11.47
C TYR A 204 13.82 -15.43 11.23
N ALA A 205 13.49 -15.78 10.00
CA ALA A 205 13.23 -17.14 9.54
C ALA A 205 14.10 -17.48 8.34
N VAL A 206 14.86 -18.56 8.43
CA VAL A 206 15.69 -19.05 7.32
C VAL A 206 14.80 -19.70 6.27
N THR A 207 14.99 -19.34 5.02
CA THR A 207 14.32 -19.98 3.87
C THR A 207 14.90 -21.36 3.62
N VAL A 208 14.03 -22.34 3.34
CA VAL A 208 14.40 -23.69 2.95
C VAL A 208 13.76 -23.97 1.61
N ALA A 209 14.50 -24.55 0.68
CA ALA A 209 13.90 -25.03 -0.55
C ALA A 209 12.93 -26.17 -0.23
N ASP A 210 11.66 -26.04 -0.60
CA ASP A 210 10.70 -27.14 -0.52
C ASP A 210 10.89 -28.04 -1.75
N SER A 211 11.47 -29.23 -1.53
CA SER A 211 11.72 -30.23 -2.58
C SER A 211 10.43 -30.84 -3.15
N ILE A 212 9.28 -30.64 -2.52
CA ILE A 212 8.00 -31.28 -2.86
C ILE A 212 7.12 -30.38 -3.70
N LYS A 213 7.20 -29.07 -3.51
CA LYS A 213 6.44 -28.07 -4.27
C LYS A 213 7.40 -27.11 -4.96
N GLN A 214 7.69 -27.37 -6.23
CA GLN A 214 8.45 -26.43 -7.07
C GLN A 214 7.80 -25.04 -6.99
N ASN A 215 8.57 -24.04 -6.48
CA ASN A 215 8.24 -22.61 -6.35
C ASN A 215 7.47 -22.14 -5.09
N ILE A 216 7.37 -22.93 -4.01
CA ILE A 216 6.88 -22.40 -2.72
C ILE A 216 8.06 -22.37 -1.75
N LEU A 217 8.34 -21.19 -1.19
CA LEU A 217 9.36 -21.04 -0.17
C LEU A 217 8.82 -21.56 1.18
N ALA A 218 9.53 -22.50 1.76
CA ALA A 218 9.30 -22.93 3.13
C ALA A 218 10.29 -22.23 4.06
N TYR A 219 9.92 -22.08 5.33
CA TYR A 219 10.73 -21.38 6.31
C TYR A 219 10.98 -22.25 7.54
N LYS A 220 12.17 -22.18 8.11
CA LYS A 220 12.45 -22.73 9.44
C LYS A 220 11.71 -21.93 10.51
N LYS A 221 11.57 -22.52 11.70
CA LYS A 221 11.00 -21.84 12.86
C LYS A 221 11.68 -20.49 13.09
N ALA A 222 10.90 -19.44 13.12
CA ALA A 222 11.38 -18.08 13.32
C ALA A 222 11.97 -17.88 14.73
N THR A 223 13.01 -17.09 14.81
CA THR A 223 13.69 -16.69 16.05
C THR A 223 13.68 -15.18 16.20
N LEU A 224 13.72 -14.69 17.42
CA LEU A 224 13.84 -13.24 17.69
C LEU A 224 15.16 -12.70 17.14
N PHE A 225 15.08 -11.56 16.47
CA PHE A 225 16.21 -10.86 15.90
C PHE A 225 16.44 -9.53 16.63
N GLY A 226 17.71 -9.21 16.91
CA GLY A 226 18.13 -7.88 17.36
C GLY A 226 17.44 -7.36 18.62
N ARG A 227 17.30 -8.18 19.67
CA ARG A 227 16.65 -7.77 20.94
C ARG A 227 17.23 -6.48 21.53
N ASN A 228 18.52 -6.23 21.34
CA ASN A 228 19.24 -5.05 21.79
C ASN A 228 18.96 -3.80 20.95
N LEU A 229 18.34 -3.94 19.77
CA LEU A 229 18.05 -2.83 18.86
C LEU A 229 16.78 -2.05 19.24
N TYR A 230 15.96 -2.57 20.14
CA TYR A 230 14.65 -2.01 20.44
C TYR A 230 14.47 -1.72 21.93
N SER A 231 13.75 -0.66 22.25
CA SER A 231 13.47 -0.20 23.61
C SER A 231 12.52 -1.11 24.42
N GLY A 232 12.20 -2.30 23.91
CA GLY A 232 11.22 -3.23 24.52
C GLY A 232 9.75 -2.85 24.26
N LEU A 233 9.51 -1.91 23.35
CA LEU A 233 8.19 -1.55 22.80
C LEU A 233 8.12 -1.98 21.33
N HIS A 234 7.37 -1.26 20.46
CA HIS A 234 7.30 -1.62 19.04
C HIS A 234 8.68 -1.55 18.37
N ALA A 235 9.05 -2.66 17.73
CA ALA A 235 9.93 -2.64 16.59
C ALA A 235 9.12 -2.18 15.37
N GLY A 236 9.72 -1.40 14.49
CA GLY A 236 9.13 -0.97 13.24
C GLY A 236 9.94 -1.48 12.03
N SER A 237 9.52 -1.06 10.85
CA SER A 237 10.15 -1.38 9.58
C SER A 237 11.62 -1.01 9.54
N MET A 238 12.38 -1.69 8.68
CA MET A 238 13.81 -1.52 8.53
C MET A 238 14.25 -1.63 7.08
N ALA A 239 15.39 -1.05 6.74
CA ALA A 239 16.04 -1.18 5.46
C ALA A 239 17.53 -1.45 5.62
N PHE A 240 18.07 -2.31 4.74
CA PHE A 240 19.49 -2.65 4.68
C PHE A 240 20.19 -1.92 3.55
N TYR A 241 21.49 -1.67 3.71
CA TYR A 241 22.35 -1.08 2.69
C TYR A 241 23.81 -1.51 2.90
N GLN A 242 24.69 -1.15 1.95
CA GLN A 242 26.11 -1.56 1.94
C GLN A 242 26.25 -3.09 2.10
N HIS A 243 25.58 -3.85 1.19
CA HIS A 243 25.59 -5.32 1.15
C HIS A 243 25.10 -5.94 2.47
N GLN A 244 24.04 -5.35 3.04
CA GLN A 244 23.42 -5.75 4.31
C GLN A 244 24.37 -5.69 5.53
N LYS A 245 25.45 -4.90 5.46
CA LYS A 245 26.33 -4.65 6.60
C LYS A 245 25.84 -3.50 7.48
N LYS A 246 24.97 -2.66 6.94
CA LYS A 246 24.34 -1.55 7.66
C LYS A 246 22.82 -1.61 7.54
N MET A 247 22.16 -1.06 8.53
CA MET A 247 20.71 -1.03 8.62
C MET A 247 20.24 0.31 9.17
N ILE A 248 19.11 0.79 8.67
CA ILE A 248 18.32 1.82 9.32
C ILE A 248 17.01 1.20 9.78
N LEU A 249 16.58 1.47 10.98
CA LEU A 249 15.40 0.86 11.59
C LEU A 249 14.53 1.89 12.30
N THR A 250 13.24 1.61 12.34
CA THR A 250 12.25 2.34 13.13
C THR A 250 12.14 1.71 14.51
N SER A 251 12.20 2.54 15.56
CA SER A 251 11.94 2.11 16.93
C SER A 251 11.16 3.19 17.69
N THR A 252 10.48 2.78 18.75
CA THR A 252 9.77 3.71 19.64
C THR A 252 10.74 4.58 20.42
N GLY A 253 10.57 5.89 20.32
CA GLY A 253 11.34 6.89 21.04
C GLY A 253 10.97 6.99 22.53
N GLN A 254 11.57 7.98 23.19
CA GLN A 254 11.29 8.25 24.58
C GLN A 254 9.90 8.86 24.79
N ARG A 255 9.33 8.66 25.97
CA ARG A 255 8.03 9.24 26.34
C ARG A 255 8.17 10.75 26.56
N THR A 256 7.32 11.54 25.94
CA THR A 256 7.25 12.98 26.22
C THR A 256 6.65 13.23 27.59
N LYS A 257 7.18 14.21 28.30
CA LYS A 257 6.68 14.58 29.65
C LYS A 257 5.31 15.26 29.54
N GLU A 258 5.06 16.01 28.47
CA GLU A 258 3.87 16.86 28.30
C GLU A 258 2.63 16.06 27.89
N THR A 259 2.76 15.19 26.90
CA THR A 259 1.60 14.44 26.37
C THR A 259 1.54 13.00 26.83
N GLY A 260 2.65 12.49 27.38
CA GLY A 260 2.79 11.07 27.71
C GLY A 260 2.87 10.14 26.51
N LEU A 261 2.84 10.68 25.29
CA LEU A 261 2.93 9.93 24.04
C LEU A 261 4.38 9.61 23.70
N ARG A 262 4.56 8.64 22.81
CA ARG A 262 5.84 8.26 22.22
C ARG A 262 5.77 8.41 20.72
N THR A 263 6.81 8.93 20.13
CA THR A 263 6.96 9.03 18.67
C THR A 263 7.80 7.86 18.15
N LEU A 264 7.64 7.55 16.87
CA LEU A 264 8.56 6.66 16.16
C LEU A 264 9.79 7.45 15.71
N GLN A 265 10.94 6.81 15.77
CA GLN A 265 12.23 7.43 15.47
C GLN A 265 13.12 6.46 14.69
N LEU A 266 14.04 7.00 13.88
CA LEU A 266 14.96 6.22 13.07
C LEU A 266 16.35 6.12 13.77
N PHE A 267 16.92 4.92 13.68
CA PHE A 267 18.24 4.62 14.22
C PHE A 267 19.07 3.89 13.17
N PHE A 268 20.34 4.19 13.13
CA PHE A 268 21.32 3.50 12.30
C PHE A 268 22.03 2.43 13.11
N ALA A 269 22.22 1.27 12.49
CA ALA A 269 22.92 0.14 13.09
C ALA A 269 23.93 -0.46 12.12
N THR A 270 24.97 -1.06 12.65
CA THR A 270 26.02 -1.74 11.89
C THR A 270 26.22 -3.15 12.42
N GLU A 271 26.44 -4.12 11.53
CA GLU A 271 26.79 -5.48 11.89
C GLU A 271 28.28 -5.54 12.27
N GLN A 272 28.56 -6.03 13.47
CA GLN A 272 29.92 -6.26 13.98
C GLN A 272 29.98 -7.68 14.53
N GLU A 273 30.87 -8.50 13.99
CA GLU A 273 31.11 -9.90 14.44
C GLU A 273 29.81 -10.73 14.58
N GLY A 274 28.85 -10.52 13.67
CA GLY A 274 27.56 -11.23 13.67
C GLY A 274 26.49 -10.66 14.60
N HIS A 275 26.79 -9.53 15.27
CA HIS A 275 25.84 -8.82 16.13
C HIS A 275 25.53 -7.44 15.56
N TRP A 276 24.30 -6.99 15.77
CA TRP A 276 23.85 -5.66 15.35
C TRP A 276 23.95 -4.68 16.51
N GLU A 277 24.56 -3.51 16.26
CA GLU A 277 24.69 -2.45 17.24
C GLU A 277 24.19 -1.11 16.68
N ILE A 278 23.40 -0.37 17.47
CA ILE A 278 22.97 0.99 17.12
C ILE A 278 24.21 1.90 17.22
N THR A 279 24.50 2.59 16.11
CA THR A 279 25.64 3.51 16.03
C THR A 279 25.23 4.95 16.35
N HIS A 280 24.09 5.40 15.83
CA HIS A 280 23.55 6.76 16.06
C HIS A 280 22.08 6.85 15.70
N SER A 281 21.42 7.91 16.16
CA SER A 281 20.07 8.26 15.80
C SER A 281 20.04 9.19 14.57
N PHE A 282 18.93 9.18 13.81
CA PHE A 282 18.74 10.16 12.76
C PHE A 282 18.61 11.56 13.36
N PRO A 283 19.36 12.57 12.86
CA PRO A 283 19.47 13.88 13.52
C PRO A 283 18.17 14.68 13.55
N PHE A 284 17.19 14.32 12.72
CA PHE A 284 15.89 14.99 12.68
C PHE A 284 14.78 14.24 13.43
N ASN A 285 15.13 13.22 14.22
CA ASN A 285 14.20 12.60 15.15
C ASN A 285 13.62 13.63 16.12
N SER A 286 12.33 13.51 16.44
CA SER A 286 11.61 14.45 17.30
C SER A 286 10.69 13.74 18.27
N ASN A 287 10.40 14.41 19.39
CA ASN A 287 9.33 14.00 20.29
C ASN A 287 7.97 14.65 19.93
N ALA A 288 7.95 15.57 18.96
CA ALA A 288 6.75 16.28 18.53
C ALA A 288 6.04 15.60 17.34
N TYR A 289 6.76 14.76 16.59
CA TYR A 289 6.27 14.02 15.42
C TYR A 289 7.01 12.70 15.29
N SER A 290 6.43 11.78 14.56
CA SER A 290 7.02 10.48 14.24
C SER A 290 7.79 10.53 12.93
N ILE A 291 8.89 9.78 12.85
CA ILE A 291 9.58 9.42 11.62
C ILE A 291 9.65 7.90 11.58
N SER A 292 9.18 7.29 10.50
CA SER A 292 9.08 5.83 10.38
C SER A 292 9.26 5.36 8.93
N ASP A 293 9.29 4.06 8.76
CA ASP A 293 9.24 3.36 7.48
C ASP A 293 10.39 3.77 6.54
N PRO A 294 11.65 3.61 6.96
CA PRO A 294 12.79 4.04 6.18
C PRO A 294 13.05 3.14 4.99
N THR A 295 13.48 3.73 3.88
CA THR A 295 14.19 3.06 2.80
C THR A 295 15.40 3.89 2.39
N ILE A 296 16.50 3.24 2.09
CA ILE A 296 17.78 3.88 1.80
C ILE A 296 18.43 3.23 0.59
N ASN A 297 19.10 4.01 -0.24
CA ASN A 297 19.83 3.45 -1.38
C ASN A 297 21.05 2.65 -0.92
N GLU A 298 21.55 1.78 -1.79
CA GLU A 298 22.66 0.87 -1.49
C GLU A 298 23.94 1.60 -1.06
N ALA A 299 24.17 2.79 -1.60
CA ALA A 299 25.30 3.64 -1.21
C ALA A 299 25.16 4.28 0.18
N GLY A 300 23.94 4.30 0.76
CA GLY A 300 23.67 4.94 2.04
C GLY A 300 23.63 6.47 2.00
N THR A 301 23.34 7.04 0.83
CA THR A 301 23.40 8.50 0.59
C THR A 301 22.04 9.15 0.37
N VAL A 302 20.99 8.39 0.08
CA VAL A 302 19.63 8.88 -0.12
C VAL A 302 18.67 8.08 0.75
N LEU A 303 18.02 8.75 1.67
CA LEU A 303 17.06 8.18 2.61
C LEU A 303 15.66 8.73 2.32
N TYR A 304 14.68 7.85 2.15
CA TYR A 304 13.26 8.18 2.16
C TYR A 304 12.63 7.60 3.42
N PHE A 305 11.59 8.27 3.92
CA PHE A 305 10.86 7.85 5.11
C PHE A 305 9.48 8.52 5.16
N SER A 306 8.58 8.01 5.98
CA SER A 306 7.30 8.65 6.27
C SER A 306 7.34 9.43 7.58
N SER A 307 6.60 10.55 7.64
CA SER A 307 6.53 11.38 8.84
C SER A 307 5.25 12.22 8.89
N ASP A 308 4.72 12.41 10.10
CA ASP A 308 3.63 13.33 10.43
C ASP A 308 4.14 14.71 10.91
N MET A 309 5.34 15.14 10.48
CA MET A 309 5.89 16.44 10.83
C MET A 309 5.06 17.59 10.26
N LYS A 310 4.93 18.65 11.05
CA LYS A 310 4.12 19.82 10.67
C LYS A 310 4.61 20.47 9.37
N GLY A 311 3.65 20.88 8.54
CA GLY A 311 3.91 21.54 7.26
C GLY A 311 3.92 20.57 6.07
N GLY A 312 3.50 19.33 6.25
CA GLY A 312 3.18 18.40 5.19
C GLY A 312 1.82 18.65 4.56
N PHE A 313 1.44 17.78 3.63
CA PHE A 313 0.16 17.83 2.90
C PHE A 313 -0.97 17.12 3.65
N GLY A 314 -0.63 16.02 4.36
CA GLY A 314 -1.61 15.14 4.98
C GLY A 314 -1.32 14.74 6.41
N GLY A 315 -1.70 13.51 6.74
CA GLY A 315 -1.41 12.89 8.01
C GLY A 315 0.06 12.47 8.10
N LYS A 316 0.42 11.46 7.32
CA LYS A 316 1.81 11.10 7.06
C LYS A 316 2.16 11.42 5.63
N ASP A 317 3.29 12.05 5.42
CA ASP A 317 3.87 12.32 4.10
C ASP A 317 5.20 11.60 3.93
N ILE A 318 5.61 11.38 2.69
CA ILE A 318 6.94 10.88 2.36
C ILE A 318 7.91 12.04 2.21
N TYR A 319 9.04 11.90 2.89
CA TYR A 319 10.16 12.84 2.88
C TYR A 319 11.40 12.17 2.36
N ARG A 320 12.35 13.00 1.89
CA ARG A 320 13.69 12.60 1.43
C ARG A 320 14.76 13.40 2.16
N SER A 321 15.88 12.75 2.46
CA SER A 321 17.09 13.40 3.00
C SER A 321 18.33 12.83 2.31
N TYR A 322 19.33 13.66 2.09
CA TYR A 322 20.59 13.29 1.46
C TYR A 322 21.72 13.31 2.49
N TYR A 323 22.64 12.35 2.37
CA TYR A 323 23.89 12.35 3.14
C TYR A 323 24.98 13.04 2.32
N GLN A 324 25.35 14.25 2.72
CA GLN A 324 26.31 15.09 2.04
C GLN A 324 27.23 15.76 3.06
N ASN A 325 28.52 15.90 2.77
CA ASN A 325 29.51 16.52 3.65
C ASN A 325 29.51 15.94 5.09
N ASN A 326 29.36 14.60 5.17
CA ASN A 326 29.26 13.84 6.43
C ASN A 326 28.05 14.20 7.32
N GLN A 327 26.99 14.76 6.75
CA GLN A 327 25.78 15.12 7.46
C GLN A 327 24.54 14.80 6.61
N TRP A 328 23.43 14.52 7.28
CA TRP A 328 22.11 14.42 6.65
C TRP A 328 21.56 15.82 6.39
N THR A 329 21.07 16.09 5.20
CA THR A 329 20.37 17.33 4.88
C THR A 329 19.04 17.39 5.62
N ARG A 330 18.49 18.61 5.76
CA ARG A 330 17.12 18.77 6.25
C ARG A 330 16.16 17.97 5.36
N PRO A 331 15.20 17.23 5.95
CA PRO A 331 14.18 16.50 5.20
C PRO A 331 13.40 17.40 4.24
N GLU A 332 13.25 16.94 3.02
CA GLU A 332 12.44 17.55 1.97
C GLU A 332 11.15 16.76 1.81
N ASN A 333 9.99 17.42 1.86
CA ASN A 333 8.73 16.80 1.49
C ASN A 333 8.71 16.56 -0.02
N LEU A 334 8.24 15.39 -0.48
CA LEU A 334 8.23 15.05 -1.92
C LEU A 334 7.18 15.80 -2.74
N GLY A 335 6.40 16.69 -2.12
CA GLY A 335 5.41 17.50 -2.81
C GLY A 335 4.10 16.76 -3.13
N ASP A 336 3.18 17.48 -3.75
CA ASP A 336 1.81 17.05 -4.04
C ASP A 336 1.68 16.00 -5.15
N ALA A 337 2.74 15.78 -5.92
CA ALA A 337 2.80 14.69 -6.88
C ALA A 337 2.85 13.31 -6.20
N ILE A 338 3.41 13.23 -4.98
CA ILE A 338 3.55 11.99 -4.20
C ILE A 338 2.64 12.03 -2.98
N ASN A 339 2.60 13.15 -2.25
CA ASN A 339 1.87 13.29 -1.00
C ASN A 339 0.49 13.90 -1.23
N THR A 340 -0.49 13.37 -0.51
CA THR A 340 -1.90 13.78 -0.58
C THR A 340 -2.36 14.35 0.78
N PRO A 341 -3.57 14.90 0.90
CA PRO A 341 -4.13 15.27 2.20
C PRO A 341 -4.39 14.11 3.17
N TYR A 342 -4.01 12.88 2.82
CA TYR A 342 -4.16 11.68 3.63
C TYR A 342 -2.81 11.12 4.11
N ASP A 343 -2.66 9.80 4.15
CA ASP A 343 -1.43 9.16 4.61
C ASP A 343 -0.67 8.53 3.44
N GLU A 344 0.60 8.87 3.29
CA GLU A 344 1.59 8.19 2.48
C GLU A 344 2.65 7.57 3.40
N ALA A 345 2.86 6.25 3.26
CA ALA A 345 3.71 5.50 4.17
C ALA A 345 4.46 4.36 3.46
N TYR A 346 5.36 3.72 4.18
CA TYR A 346 6.11 2.54 3.73
C TYR A 346 6.81 2.73 2.39
N PRO A 347 7.61 3.81 2.20
CA PRO A 347 8.39 3.96 0.98
C PRO A 347 9.39 2.80 0.82
N PHE A 348 9.56 2.33 -0.43
CA PHE A 348 10.56 1.35 -0.82
C PHE A 348 11.24 1.78 -2.11
N LEU A 349 12.54 2.10 -2.02
CA LEU A 349 13.34 2.52 -3.17
C LEU A 349 13.87 1.29 -3.90
N TYR A 350 13.37 1.03 -5.10
CA TYR A 350 13.78 -0.08 -5.92
C TYR A 350 14.83 0.33 -6.96
N LYS A 351 16.03 -0.28 -6.91
CA LYS A 351 17.15 -0.07 -7.83
C LYS A 351 17.49 1.42 -8.07
N ASP A 352 17.37 2.27 -7.05
CA ASP A 352 17.59 3.72 -7.08
C ASP A 352 16.77 4.46 -8.17
N ASN A 353 15.77 3.80 -8.76
CA ASN A 353 15.05 4.27 -9.92
C ASN A 353 13.53 4.37 -9.74
N THR A 354 12.93 3.56 -8.89
CA THR A 354 11.48 3.55 -8.67
C THR A 354 11.19 3.62 -7.18
N LEU A 355 10.39 4.59 -6.78
CA LEU A 355 9.86 4.66 -5.42
C LEU A 355 8.50 3.96 -5.39
N TYR A 356 8.40 2.88 -4.61
CA TYR A 356 7.13 2.30 -4.21
C TYR A 356 6.71 2.91 -2.87
N PHE A 357 5.43 3.04 -2.64
CA PHE A 357 4.88 3.51 -1.37
C PHE A 357 3.42 3.10 -1.23
N SER A 358 2.87 3.23 -0.04
CA SER A 358 1.46 2.97 0.22
C SER A 358 0.72 4.25 0.52
N SER A 359 -0.47 4.42 -0.02
CA SER A 359 -1.30 5.61 0.16
C SER A 359 -2.78 5.25 0.26
N ASN A 360 -3.51 5.98 1.10
CA ASN A 360 -4.97 5.96 1.13
C ASN A 360 -5.59 7.23 0.51
N GLY A 361 -4.76 8.11 -0.03
CA GLY A 361 -5.18 9.32 -0.73
C GLY A 361 -5.21 9.19 -2.24
N HIS A 362 -4.23 8.52 -2.84
CA HIS A 362 -4.22 8.24 -4.27
C HIS A 362 -5.35 7.29 -4.70
N PRO A 363 -5.78 7.33 -5.98
CA PRO A 363 -6.80 6.42 -6.51
C PRO A 363 -6.39 4.94 -6.38
N GLY A 364 -7.12 4.14 -5.62
CA GLY A 364 -6.82 2.74 -5.35
C GLY A 364 -8.06 1.87 -5.13
N LEU A 365 -7.86 0.61 -4.79
CA LEU A 365 -8.91 -0.40 -4.55
C LEU A 365 -9.44 -0.36 -3.12
N GLY A 366 -8.55 -0.07 -2.16
CA GLY A 366 -8.84 -0.27 -0.74
C GLY A 366 -8.56 0.92 0.16
N GLY A 367 -8.06 0.61 1.34
CA GLY A 367 -7.59 1.58 2.32
C GLY A 367 -6.20 2.10 1.92
N LEU A 368 -5.14 1.50 2.44
CA LEU A 368 -3.80 1.71 1.92
C LEU A 368 -3.60 0.82 0.69
N ASP A 369 -3.28 1.42 -0.43
CA ASP A 369 -2.89 0.71 -1.65
C ASP A 369 -1.42 0.99 -1.96
N ILE A 370 -0.74 0.04 -2.61
CA ILE A 370 0.64 0.18 -3.06
C ILE A 370 0.68 0.89 -4.40
N PHE A 371 1.51 1.92 -4.49
CA PHE A 371 1.78 2.70 -5.69
C PHE A 371 3.25 2.66 -6.06
N LYS A 372 3.57 3.01 -7.29
CA LYS A 372 4.94 3.17 -7.79
C LYS A 372 5.08 4.49 -8.54
N ALA A 373 6.20 5.18 -8.33
CA ALA A 373 6.61 6.37 -9.05
C ALA A 373 8.01 6.13 -9.64
N PRO A 374 8.12 5.83 -10.94
CA PRO A 374 9.41 5.66 -11.58
C PRO A 374 10.13 7.00 -11.69
N ARG A 375 11.46 6.99 -11.59
CA ARG A 375 12.26 8.21 -11.75
C ARG A 375 12.29 8.64 -13.22
N GLN A 376 12.04 9.92 -13.45
CA GLN A 376 12.17 10.60 -14.73
C GLN A 376 13.23 11.70 -14.62
N GLY A 377 14.45 11.42 -15.03
CA GLY A 377 15.59 12.33 -14.83
C GLY A 377 15.95 12.49 -13.34
N LYS A 378 15.80 13.70 -12.79
CA LYS A 378 16.07 13.99 -11.38
C LYS A 378 14.84 13.84 -10.48
N GLU A 379 13.65 13.90 -11.04
CA GLU A 379 12.37 13.89 -10.31
C GLU A 379 11.72 12.51 -10.37
N LEU A 380 10.69 12.31 -9.54
CA LEU A 380 9.79 11.16 -9.63
C LEU A 380 8.72 11.45 -10.68
N GLY A 381 8.41 10.46 -11.50
CA GLY A 381 7.38 10.56 -12.53
C GLY A 381 5.97 10.30 -12.00
N GLU A 382 5.04 10.02 -12.91
CA GLU A 382 3.64 9.77 -12.60
C GLU A 382 3.47 8.62 -11.61
N VAL A 383 2.57 8.82 -10.63
CA VAL A 383 2.19 7.81 -9.64
C VAL A 383 1.21 6.82 -10.26
N VAL A 384 1.59 5.55 -10.25
CA VAL A 384 0.80 4.45 -10.83
C VAL A 384 0.44 3.45 -9.74
N ASN A 385 -0.85 3.09 -9.64
CA ASN A 385 -1.32 2.04 -8.74
C ASN A 385 -0.76 0.67 -9.17
N ALA A 386 -0.33 -0.16 -8.23
CA ALA A 386 0.20 -1.50 -8.54
C ALA A 386 -0.89 -2.48 -9.05
N GLY A 387 -2.17 -2.14 -8.90
CA GLY A 387 -3.30 -2.93 -9.39
C GLY A 387 -3.55 -4.22 -8.62
N TYR A 388 -4.65 -4.90 -9.00
CA TYR A 388 -4.96 -6.23 -8.49
C TYR A 388 -4.03 -7.28 -9.15
N PRO A 389 -3.54 -8.31 -8.46
CA PRO A 389 -3.87 -8.75 -7.10
C PRO A 389 -2.93 -8.22 -6.00
N ILE A 390 -2.00 -7.33 -6.32
CA ILE A 390 -1.17 -6.69 -5.29
C ILE A 390 -2.10 -5.89 -4.36
N ASN A 391 -2.89 -4.98 -4.91
CA ASN A 391 -3.89 -4.21 -4.18
C ASN A 391 -5.28 -4.89 -4.20
N THR A 392 -6.03 -4.73 -3.12
CA THR A 392 -7.41 -5.22 -2.95
C THR A 392 -8.26 -4.16 -2.24
N GLN A 393 -9.47 -4.51 -1.81
CA GLN A 393 -10.28 -3.65 -0.95
C GLN A 393 -9.73 -3.50 0.48
N ALA A 394 -8.69 -4.24 0.84
CA ALA A 394 -8.04 -4.21 2.14
C ALA A 394 -6.97 -3.09 2.23
N ASP A 395 -6.11 -3.15 3.24
CA ASP A 395 -4.88 -2.35 3.29
C ASP A 395 -3.71 -3.19 2.75
N GLU A 396 -2.93 -2.64 1.84
CA GLU A 396 -1.69 -3.21 1.33
C GLU A 396 -0.54 -2.24 1.53
N PHE A 397 0.57 -2.74 2.10
CA PHE A 397 1.72 -1.89 2.43
C PHE A 397 3.04 -2.67 2.59
N GLY A 398 4.14 -1.92 2.68
CA GLY A 398 5.45 -2.47 3.01
C GLY A 398 5.98 -3.44 1.96
N ILE A 399 5.84 -3.09 0.67
CA ILE A 399 6.34 -3.91 -0.44
C ILE A 399 7.87 -3.97 -0.42
N THR A 400 8.39 -5.13 -0.77
CA THR A 400 9.81 -5.36 -1.11
C THR A 400 9.90 -6.22 -2.35
N ILE A 401 10.88 -5.96 -3.21
CA ILE A 401 11.08 -6.67 -4.50
C ILE A 401 12.55 -7.11 -4.58
N ASP A 402 12.79 -8.30 -5.08
CA ASP A 402 14.13 -8.84 -5.28
C ASP A 402 14.91 -8.08 -6.38
N SER A 403 16.23 -8.28 -6.43
CA SER A 403 17.08 -7.62 -7.43
C SER A 403 16.80 -8.06 -8.87
N LEU A 404 16.16 -9.21 -9.06
CA LEU A 404 15.81 -9.75 -10.38
C LEU A 404 14.46 -9.26 -10.89
N SER A 405 13.67 -8.55 -10.08
CA SER A 405 12.29 -8.15 -10.39
C SER A 405 11.33 -9.32 -10.63
N THR A 406 11.59 -10.45 -10.01
CA THR A 406 10.81 -11.68 -10.23
C THR A 406 9.99 -12.09 -9.03
N HIS A 407 10.37 -11.66 -7.84
CA HIS A 407 9.76 -12.06 -6.59
C HIS A 407 9.74 -10.91 -5.59
N GLY A 408 8.73 -10.88 -4.72
CA GLY A 408 8.65 -9.88 -3.68
C GLY A 408 7.68 -10.25 -2.56
N TYR A 409 7.59 -9.36 -1.59
CA TYR A 409 6.72 -9.49 -0.42
C TYR A 409 5.98 -8.18 -0.20
N PHE A 410 4.80 -8.27 0.40
CA PHE A 410 4.06 -7.14 0.94
C PHE A 410 3.19 -7.58 2.12
N SER A 411 2.65 -6.62 2.85
CA SER A 411 1.75 -6.86 3.97
C SER A 411 0.32 -6.52 3.57
N SER A 412 -0.65 -7.33 4.01
CA SER A 412 -2.06 -7.04 3.79
C SER A 412 -2.95 -7.64 4.89
N ASN A 413 -4.04 -6.96 5.19
CA ASN A 413 -5.06 -7.44 6.12
C ASN A 413 -6.25 -8.12 5.41
N ARG A 414 -6.13 -8.47 4.12
CA ARG A 414 -7.19 -9.06 3.27
C ARG A 414 -7.77 -10.37 3.81
N ASN A 415 -6.95 -11.21 4.41
CA ASN A 415 -7.38 -12.53 4.92
C ASN A 415 -8.08 -12.44 6.28
N LYS A 416 -7.78 -11.41 7.07
CA LYS A 416 -8.26 -11.26 8.45
C LYS A 416 -9.35 -10.20 8.58
N GLY A 417 -10.00 -9.85 7.47
CA GLY A 417 -11.13 -8.92 7.46
C GLY A 417 -10.78 -7.49 7.86
N GLY A 418 -9.56 -7.06 7.57
CA GLY A 418 -9.05 -5.74 7.91
C GLY A 418 -8.49 -5.59 9.33
N PHE A 419 -8.51 -6.67 10.13
CA PHE A 419 -8.29 -6.63 11.56
C PHE A 419 -6.82 -6.90 11.96
N ASP A 420 -6.13 -7.74 11.23
CA ASP A 420 -4.72 -8.12 11.44
C ASP A 420 -4.01 -8.28 10.09
N ASP A 421 -2.71 -8.04 10.08
CA ASP A 421 -1.93 -8.07 8.86
C ASP A 421 -1.29 -9.45 8.69
N ASP A 422 -1.18 -9.89 7.44
CA ASP A 422 -0.43 -11.05 6.99
C ASP A 422 0.62 -10.64 5.97
N ILE A 423 1.70 -11.41 5.87
CA ILE A 423 2.68 -11.25 4.81
C ILE A 423 2.25 -12.11 3.62
N PHE A 424 2.28 -11.49 2.44
CA PHE A 424 2.10 -12.15 1.16
C PHE A 424 3.40 -12.11 0.39
N GLU A 425 3.67 -13.18 -0.34
CA GLU A 425 4.68 -13.19 -1.37
C GLU A 425 4.01 -13.12 -2.74
N PHE A 426 4.72 -12.58 -3.71
CA PHE A 426 4.27 -12.56 -5.09
C PHE A 426 5.41 -12.87 -6.04
N ASP A 427 5.08 -13.60 -7.10
CA ASP A 427 5.94 -13.77 -8.25
C ASP A 427 5.44 -12.85 -9.37
N ILE A 428 6.38 -12.25 -10.09
CA ILE A 428 6.10 -11.43 -11.24
C ILE A 428 6.31 -12.30 -12.48
N ASP A 429 5.23 -12.68 -13.15
CA ASP A 429 5.32 -13.36 -14.45
C ASP A 429 5.53 -12.33 -15.54
N LEU A 430 6.74 -11.75 -15.56
CA LEU A 430 7.14 -10.84 -16.61
C LEU A 430 7.33 -11.63 -17.91
N GLN A 431 6.57 -11.23 -18.92
CA GLN A 431 6.86 -11.62 -20.27
C GLN A 431 8.32 -11.24 -20.58
N THR A 432 9.13 -12.22 -20.99
CA THR A 432 10.52 -11.96 -21.39
C THR A 432 10.53 -11.21 -22.72
N TYR A 433 11.21 -10.07 -22.74
CA TYR A 433 11.45 -9.32 -23.97
C TYR A 433 12.86 -9.61 -24.51
N PRO A 434 13.07 -9.56 -25.83
CA PRO A 434 12.08 -9.20 -26.85
C PRO A 434 10.99 -10.27 -27.04
N LEU A 435 9.76 -9.82 -27.29
CA LEU A 435 8.60 -10.65 -27.57
C LEU A 435 8.35 -10.72 -29.07
N GLU A 436 8.22 -11.92 -29.62
CA GLU A 436 7.82 -12.10 -31.02
C GLU A 436 6.30 -12.30 -31.09
N ILE A 437 5.63 -11.44 -31.85
CA ILE A 437 4.19 -11.49 -32.11
C ILE A 437 3.97 -11.75 -33.59
N SER A 438 3.22 -12.77 -33.92
CA SER A 438 2.80 -13.07 -35.30
C SER A 438 1.28 -12.99 -35.44
N GLY A 439 0.84 -12.61 -36.63
CA GLY A 439 -0.60 -12.49 -36.90
C GLY A 439 -0.86 -12.19 -38.38
N TRP A 440 -2.06 -11.76 -38.65
CA TRP A 440 -2.46 -11.35 -40.01
C TRP A 440 -3.20 -10.02 -39.92
N MET A 441 -3.06 -9.22 -40.97
CA MET A 441 -3.66 -7.91 -41.10
C MET A 441 -4.75 -7.96 -42.18
N LYS A 442 -5.90 -7.43 -41.86
CA LYS A 442 -7.05 -7.33 -42.73
C LYS A 442 -7.58 -5.91 -42.74
N TYR A 443 -8.27 -5.54 -43.80
CA TYR A 443 -9.02 -4.28 -43.84
C TYR A 443 -10.48 -4.51 -44.18
N LYS A 444 -11.31 -3.59 -43.71
CA LYS A 444 -12.74 -3.51 -43.99
C LYS A 444 -13.02 -2.21 -44.71
N GLU A 445 -13.56 -2.28 -45.95
CA GLU A 445 -14.07 -1.09 -46.61
C GLU A 445 -15.35 -0.68 -45.93
N PHE A 446 -15.45 0.59 -45.54
CA PHE A 446 -16.67 1.12 -44.95
C PHE A 446 -17.74 1.13 -46.07
N ASN A 447 -18.74 0.28 -45.93
CA ASN A 447 -19.92 0.28 -46.78
C ASN A 447 -21.17 0.42 -45.91
N TRP A 448 -22.10 1.25 -46.28
CA TRP A 448 -23.36 1.48 -45.55
C TRP A 448 -24.25 0.22 -45.44
N SER A 449 -23.87 -0.89 -46.07
CA SER A 449 -24.52 -2.18 -45.95
C SER A 449 -23.85 -3.04 -44.89
N GLU A 450 -24.59 -3.69 -44.00
CA GLU A 450 -24.11 -4.51 -42.87
C GLU A 450 -23.20 -5.71 -43.23
N HIS A 451 -22.89 -5.94 -44.52
CA HIS A 451 -22.14 -7.11 -45.02
C HIS A 451 -20.88 -6.74 -45.77
N SER A 452 -19.98 -5.97 -45.15
CA SER A 452 -18.64 -5.75 -45.73
C SER A 452 -17.70 -6.91 -45.41
N GLU A 453 -17.22 -7.62 -46.43
CA GLU A 453 -16.25 -8.69 -46.29
C GLU A 453 -14.87 -8.14 -45.82
N LEU A 454 -14.18 -8.88 -44.92
CA LEU A 454 -12.83 -8.61 -44.53
C LEU A 454 -11.88 -9.07 -45.63
N LYS A 455 -11.13 -8.13 -46.19
CA LYS A 455 -10.10 -8.40 -47.22
C LYS A 455 -8.72 -8.48 -46.57
N VAL A 456 -7.85 -9.30 -47.15
CA VAL A 456 -6.45 -9.42 -46.72
C VAL A 456 -5.72 -8.12 -47.04
N PHE A 457 -4.92 -7.62 -46.10
CA PHE A 457 -4.06 -6.46 -46.33
C PHE A 457 -2.64 -6.90 -46.67
N ALA A 458 -2.48 -7.37 -47.90
CA ALA A 458 -1.21 -7.86 -48.45
C ALA A 458 -0.25 -6.71 -48.76
N ASN A 459 1.05 -6.92 -48.54
CA ASN A 459 2.14 -5.97 -48.83
C ASN A 459 1.91 -4.58 -48.18
N ALA A 460 1.18 -4.51 -47.09
CA ALA A 460 0.96 -3.28 -46.37
C ALA A 460 2.21 -2.88 -45.57
N GLU A 461 2.65 -1.65 -45.79
CA GLU A 461 3.75 -1.08 -44.98
C GLU A 461 3.27 -0.75 -43.59
N PHE A 462 4.02 -1.14 -42.57
CA PHE A 462 3.67 -0.82 -41.19
C PHE A 462 4.83 -0.27 -40.39
N PHE A 463 4.50 0.58 -39.41
CA PHE A 463 5.42 1.13 -38.43
C PHE A 463 4.87 0.83 -37.05
N LEU A 464 5.62 0.09 -36.23
CA LEU A 464 5.33 -0.12 -34.83
C LEU A 464 5.94 1.03 -34.02
N ILE A 465 5.14 1.78 -33.30
CA ILE A 465 5.55 3.02 -32.62
C ILE A 465 5.30 2.86 -31.13
N ASP A 466 6.31 3.11 -30.29
CA ASP A 466 6.16 3.26 -28.85
C ASP A 466 5.45 4.58 -28.53
N ASN A 467 4.26 4.51 -27.94
CA ASN A 467 3.44 5.69 -27.63
C ASN A 467 4.04 6.58 -26.55
N LEU A 468 4.83 6.01 -25.62
CA LEU A 468 5.41 6.78 -24.52
C LEU A 468 6.65 7.56 -24.95
N ARG A 469 7.42 7.02 -25.92
CA ARG A 469 8.67 7.60 -26.38
C ARG A 469 8.55 8.27 -27.74
N ASP A 470 7.44 8.05 -28.41
CA ASP A 470 7.16 8.50 -29.80
C ASP A 470 8.28 8.10 -30.80
N VAL A 471 8.77 6.86 -30.67
CA VAL A 471 9.83 6.32 -31.52
C VAL A 471 9.33 5.11 -32.30
N ILE A 472 9.76 4.98 -33.54
CA ILE A 472 9.53 3.79 -34.36
C ILE A 472 10.48 2.69 -33.85
N VAL A 473 9.89 1.59 -33.36
CA VAL A 473 10.64 0.44 -32.83
C VAL A 473 10.80 -0.66 -33.87
N GLN A 474 9.92 -0.71 -34.86
CA GLN A 474 10.02 -1.61 -36.00
C GLN A 474 9.31 -1.03 -37.22
N HIS A 475 9.84 -1.30 -38.39
CA HIS A 475 9.30 -1.02 -39.72
C HIS A 475 9.33 -2.30 -40.56
N GLY A 476 8.29 -2.57 -41.33
CA GLY A 476 8.23 -3.75 -42.18
C GLY A 476 7.01 -3.77 -43.09
N TYR A 477 6.76 -4.91 -43.68
CA TYR A 477 5.64 -5.16 -44.63
C TYR A 477 4.92 -6.44 -44.22
N THR A 478 3.61 -6.51 -44.47
CA THR A 478 2.91 -7.79 -44.44
C THR A 478 3.25 -8.58 -45.71
N ASP A 479 3.17 -9.91 -45.62
CA ASP A 479 3.34 -10.77 -46.82
C ASP A 479 2.10 -10.74 -47.74
N ASP A 480 2.16 -11.51 -48.84
CA ASP A 480 1.08 -11.62 -49.84
C ASP A 480 -0.24 -12.15 -49.23
N THR A 481 -0.19 -12.78 -48.08
CA THR A 481 -1.32 -13.30 -47.35
C THR A 481 -1.72 -12.45 -46.14
N GLY A 482 -1.08 -11.26 -46.00
CA GLY A 482 -1.33 -10.31 -44.92
C GLY A 482 -0.71 -10.68 -43.57
N ASN A 483 0.16 -11.72 -43.53
CA ASN A 483 0.83 -12.09 -42.31
C ASN A 483 1.93 -11.09 -41.94
N PHE A 484 2.17 -10.94 -40.65
CA PHE A 484 3.26 -10.16 -40.10
C PHE A 484 3.95 -10.90 -38.96
N THR A 485 5.19 -10.53 -38.68
CA THR A 485 5.91 -10.88 -37.46
C THR A 485 6.55 -9.63 -36.89
N TRP A 486 6.26 -9.30 -35.64
CA TRP A 486 6.79 -8.14 -34.95
C TRP A 486 7.62 -8.55 -33.76
N THR A 487 8.73 -7.87 -33.57
CA THR A 487 9.57 -7.99 -32.38
C THR A 487 9.31 -6.79 -31.48
N ILE A 488 8.67 -7.05 -30.34
CA ILE A 488 8.42 -6.06 -29.29
C ILE A 488 9.65 -6.05 -28.36
N PRO A 489 10.47 -5.00 -28.36
CA PRO A 489 11.76 -5.04 -27.65
C PRO A 489 11.64 -4.92 -26.14
N TYR A 490 10.57 -4.30 -25.62
CA TYR A 490 10.33 -4.07 -24.19
C TYR A 490 8.84 -3.78 -23.94
N PHE A 491 8.40 -3.86 -22.69
CA PHE A 491 7.04 -3.51 -22.32
C PHE A 491 6.78 -2.01 -22.48
N SER A 492 5.74 -1.66 -23.27
CA SER A 492 5.25 -0.29 -23.47
C SER A 492 3.84 -0.32 -24.06
N LYS A 493 3.22 0.85 -24.24
CA LYS A 493 2.01 1.00 -25.06
C LYS A 493 2.42 1.27 -26.49
N TYR A 494 1.91 0.50 -27.43
CA TYR A 494 2.26 0.61 -28.82
C TYR A 494 1.06 1.00 -29.68
N ARG A 495 1.33 1.67 -30.78
CA ARG A 495 0.41 1.85 -31.89
C ARG A 495 1.06 1.37 -33.18
N ILE A 496 0.22 0.94 -34.09
CA ILE A 496 0.64 0.56 -35.44
C ILE A 496 0.16 1.65 -36.39
N ARG A 497 1.06 2.24 -37.14
CA ARG A 497 0.74 3.03 -38.31
C ARG A 497 0.89 2.15 -39.52
N VAL A 498 -0.16 2.01 -40.32
CA VAL A 498 -0.18 1.20 -41.54
C VAL A 498 -0.40 2.11 -42.71
N VAL A 499 0.39 1.93 -43.79
CA VAL A 499 0.25 2.63 -45.06
C VAL A 499 -0.27 1.65 -46.09
N GLY A 500 -1.46 1.92 -46.60
CA GLY A 500 -2.07 1.11 -47.63
C GLY A 500 -1.49 1.34 -49.02
N PRO A 501 -1.84 0.48 -50.01
CA PRO A 501 -1.35 0.61 -51.39
C PRO A 501 -1.71 1.93 -52.07
N GLU A 502 -2.71 2.65 -51.58
CA GLU A 502 -3.17 3.95 -52.07
C GLU A 502 -2.56 5.13 -51.30
N ASN A 503 -1.49 4.89 -50.52
CA ASN A 503 -0.87 5.86 -49.58
C ASN A 503 -1.84 6.38 -48.52
N ASP A 504 -2.88 5.63 -48.21
CA ASP A 504 -3.80 5.91 -47.11
C ASP A 504 -3.17 5.43 -45.78
N GLU A 505 -3.09 6.33 -44.79
CA GLU A 505 -2.53 6.02 -43.48
C GLU A 505 -3.62 5.68 -42.47
N HIS A 506 -3.40 4.60 -41.74
CA HIS A 506 -4.28 4.15 -40.65
C HIS A 506 -3.46 3.95 -39.37
N VAL A 507 -4.03 4.35 -38.24
CA VAL A 507 -3.40 4.15 -36.92
C VAL A 507 -4.30 3.30 -36.07
N VAL A 508 -3.75 2.20 -35.55
CA VAL A 508 -4.44 1.26 -34.66
C VAL A 508 -3.63 1.09 -33.38
N SER A 509 -4.29 1.14 -32.24
CA SER A 509 -3.65 0.80 -30.96
C SER A 509 -3.41 -0.70 -30.89
N LEU A 510 -2.20 -1.10 -30.50
CA LEU A 510 -1.84 -2.49 -30.29
C LEU A 510 -1.90 -2.83 -28.81
N GLU A 511 -2.81 -3.74 -28.45
CA GLU A 511 -2.81 -4.36 -27.14
C GLU A 511 -1.81 -5.54 -27.13
N ILE A 512 -0.76 -5.40 -26.34
CA ILE A 512 0.20 -6.48 -26.16
C ILE A 512 -0.31 -7.41 -25.08
N PRO A 513 -0.32 -8.73 -25.33
CA PRO A 513 -0.71 -9.68 -24.28
C PRO A 513 0.19 -9.55 -23.07
N THR A 514 -0.41 -9.45 -21.91
CA THR A 514 0.27 -9.22 -20.64
C THR A 514 0.79 -10.51 -20.00
N SER A 515 0.41 -11.69 -20.51
CA SER A 515 0.87 -12.99 -20.00
C SER A 515 1.36 -13.93 -21.10
N ARG A 516 2.35 -14.78 -20.78
CA ARG A 516 2.87 -15.85 -21.69
C ARG A 516 1.79 -16.80 -22.21
N LYS A 517 0.65 -16.92 -21.50
CA LYS A 517 -0.45 -17.80 -21.88
C LYS A 517 -1.34 -17.26 -22.98
N MET A 518 -1.21 -15.98 -23.34
CA MET A 518 -2.04 -15.30 -24.33
C MET A 518 -1.35 -15.10 -25.71
N LEU A 519 -0.25 -15.80 -26.00
CA LEU A 519 0.38 -15.80 -27.32
C LEU A 519 -0.50 -16.57 -28.33
N SER A 520 -1.65 -16.00 -28.67
CA SER A 520 -2.44 -16.40 -29.83
C SER A 520 -2.05 -15.51 -31.01
N LYS A 521 -2.25 -16.02 -32.23
CA LYS A 521 -2.08 -15.22 -33.43
C LYS A 521 -2.98 -13.99 -33.37
N HIS A 522 -2.40 -12.81 -33.54
CA HIS A 522 -3.12 -11.54 -33.48
C HIS A 522 -3.82 -11.25 -34.82
N GLU A 523 -5.09 -10.87 -34.77
CA GLU A 523 -5.79 -10.32 -35.91
C GLU A 523 -5.85 -8.80 -35.78
N VAL A 524 -5.29 -8.09 -36.75
CA VAL A 524 -5.35 -6.62 -36.83
C VAL A 524 -6.34 -6.26 -37.94
N VAL A 525 -7.46 -5.65 -37.56
CA VAL A 525 -8.49 -5.20 -38.51
C VAL A 525 -8.45 -3.69 -38.63
N ILE A 526 -8.19 -3.20 -39.85
CA ILE A 526 -8.18 -1.78 -40.18
C ILE A 526 -9.50 -1.43 -40.86
N VAL A 527 -10.19 -0.42 -40.38
CA VAL A 527 -11.41 0.10 -41.01
C VAL A 527 -11.03 1.30 -41.87
N LYS A 528 -11.12 1.15 -43.20
CA LYS A 528 -10.92 2.26 -44.14
C LYS A 528 -12.06 3.27 -44.02
N ASP A 529 -11.71 4.52 -43.75
CA ASP A 529 -12.67 5.61 -43.58
C ASP A 529 -13.20 6.10 -44.94
N ALA A 530 -14.48 5.97 -45.18
CA ALA A 530 -15.11 6.34 -46.46
C ALA A 530 -15.07 7.85 -46.73
N PHE A 531 -14.85 8.69 -45.72
CA PHE A 531 -14.82 10.15 -45.91
C PHE A 531 -13.58 10.66 -46.64
N LYS A 532 -12.41 10.01 -46.52
CA LYS A 532 -11.21 10.38 -47.27
C LYS A 532 -11.29 10.01 -48.75
N ALA A 533 -12.07 8.99 -49.16
CA ALA A 533 -12.31 8.63 -50.55
C ALA A 533 -13.15 9.68 -51.28
N ILE A 534 -14.05 10.38 -50.61
CA ILE A 534 -14.90 11.41 -51.21
C ILE A 534 -14.12 12.71 -51.46
N GLU A 535 -13.17 13.09 -50.56
CA GLU A 535 -12.32 14.27 -50.77
C GLU A 535 -11.38 14.11 -51.97
N ASN A 536 -10.89 12.90 -52.22
CA ASN A 536 -10.02 12.63 -53.39
C ASN A 536 -10.76 12.51 -54.72
N GLN A 537 -12.05 12.16 -54.72
CA GLN A 537 -12.88 12.19 -55.93
C GLN A 537 -13.34 13.61 -56.31
N ASN A 538 -13.45 14.52 -55.33
CA ASN A 538 -13.82 15.91 -55.61
C ASN A 538 -12.60 16.81 -56.00
N LYS A 539 -11.39 16.27 -55.98
CA LYS A 539 -10.14 16.95 -56.42
C LYS A 539 -9.63 16.51 -57.79
N LYS A 540 -10.34 15.67 -58.50
CA LYS A 540 -10.19 15.36 -59.93
C LYS A 540 -11.28 16.04 -60.75
#